data_9bec56ae47708d7517a7263a704e6c17
#
_entry.id   9bec56ae47708d7517a7263a704e6c17
#
_cell.length_a   1.000
_cell.length_b   1.000
_cell.length_c   1.000
_cell.angle_alpha   90.00
_cell.angle_beta   90.00
_cell.angle_gamma   90.00
#
_symmetry.space_group_name_H-M   'P 1'
#
loop_
_entity.id
_entity.type
_entity.pdbx_description
1 polymer ?
#
loop_
_entity_poly.entity_id
_entity_poly.type
_entity_poly.pdbx_seq_one_letter_code
_entity_poly.pdbx_strand_id
1 'polypeptide(L)'
;MRRGYFPDECLLVGVGDSPPLILGSRQRTKLMPFFDQAIETAPRERLQALQFQKLQGLLRQVSGRNRFYTKKWNDAGIVPGNMRLFSDLRKFPFTSKSELVRAQEEAPPFGTNATFPVEAYTRVHQTSGTTGTPLRVVDTPESWEWWGDCWGHVLKAAGVTAADRVFLAFSFGPFIGFWATVEGARKIGAMVIPGGGWDSIQRLHMMRELGATVVCCTPTYALRLAEVARQEHFDMRSIQVRTLIHAGEPGANVARTKSRIEQEWNAKCFDHAGASEVGAHSFECEVQPGGIHLIESEFIAEVLEPQTGEEVPSGEVGELVITNLGRAGFPVIRYRTGDLVRPNLSMCACGRTFARFDGGLLGRSDDMVTIRGVNVYPTAIENVIRQFGSVNEFQVSVTTLHEMHHLEVQIEVASGNDAGEVRAHLEQAIYHALSLRATVTVAAPGTLTHFEMKARRFRRLDHPSGNSSS
;
A
#
# COMPACT_ATOMS: atom_id res chain seq x y z
N MET A 1 -38.62 17.61 -50.51
CA MET A 1 -38.43 18.26 -51.81
C MET A 1 -37.08 18.91 -51.88
N ARG A 2 -36.34 18.58 -52.98
CA ARG A 2 -35.13 19.19 -53.59
C ARG A 2 -33.82 19.02 -52.78
N ARG A 3 -33.06 18.21 -53.23
CA ARG A 3 -31.91 17.79 -54.09
C ARG A 3 -31.15 18.99 -54.69
N GLY A 4 -29.81 18.95 -54.65
CA GLY A 4 -28.83 19.69 -55.45
C GLY A 4 -27.43 19.48 -54.84
N TYR A 5 -26.64 18.64 -55.36
CA TYR A 5 -25.77 18.48 -56.52
C TYR A 5 -24.39 19.12 -56.31
N PHE A 6 -23.36 18.24 -56.37
CA PHE A 6 -21.93 18.53 -56.54
C PHE A 6 -21.65 19.15 -57.93
N PRO A 7 -20.51 19.78 -58.21
CA PRO A 7 -19.57 19.04 -59.04
C PRO A 7 -18.07 19.11 -58.64
N ASP A 8 -17.37 18.06 -59.11
CA ASP A 8 -15.92 17.91 -59.20
C ASP A 8 -15.30 18.97 -60.12
N GLU A 9 -14.04 19.35 -59.85
CA GLU A 9 -13.02 19.58 -60.87
C GLU A 9 -11.60 19.35 -60.29
N CYS A 10 -10.91 18.38 -60.91
CA CYS A 10 -9.49 18.14 -60.81
C CYS A 10 -8.67 19.25 -61.50
N LEU A 11 -7.57 19.65 -60.86
CA LEU A 11 -6.42 20.20 -61.56
C LEU A 11 -5.11 19.62 -61.04
N LEU A 12 -4.50 18.79 -61.86
CA LEU A 12 -3.14 18.32 -61.75
C LEU A 12 -2.15 19.43 -62.11
N VAL A 13 -1.19 19.72 -61.25
CA VAL A 13 0.05 20.43 -61.65
C VAL A 13 1.26 19.81 -60.92
N GLY A 14 2.10 19.23 -61.76
CA GLY A 14 3.54 19.35 -61.78
C GLY A 14 4.41 18.82 -60.64
N VAL A 15 5.06 17.75 -60.96
CA VAL A 15 6.20 17.06 -60.33
C VAL A 15 7.36 18.00 -60.02
N GLY A 16 7.82 17.96 -58.75
CA GLY A 16 9.13 18.46 -58.36
C GLY A 16 9.75 17.42 -57.40
N ASP A 17 10.79 16.71 -57.88
CA ASP A 17 11.59 15.79 -57.07
C ASP A 17 12.35 16.54 -55.96
N SER A 18 11.95 16.34 -54.73
CA SER A 18 12.76 16.60 -53.52
C SER A 18 12.73 15.38 -52.64
N PRO A 19 13.90 14.93 -52.11
CA PRO A 19 13.95 13.71 -51.28
C PRO A 19 13.15 13.93 -49.98
N PRO A 20 12.51 12.89 -49.41
CA PRO A 20 11.75 12.99 -48.21
C PRO A 20 12.67 13.39 -47.04
N LEU A 21 12.44 14.51 -46.45
CA LEU A 21 12.98 14.88 -45.15
C LEU A 21 12.60 13.78 -44.14
N ILE A 22 13.55 13.00 -43.75
CA ILE A 22 13.45 12.09 -42.59
C ILE A 22 13.26 13.02 -41.38
N LEU A 23 12.02 13.26 -41.03
CA LEU A 23 11.64 13.83 -39.75
C LEU A 23 12.12 12.87 -38.69
N GLY A 24 13.21 13.28 -38.02
CA GLY A 24 13.77 12.61 -36.88
C GLY A 24 12.67 12.17 -35.93
N SER A 25 12.80 10.98 -35.40
CA SER A 25 11.93 10.38 -34.42
C SER A 25 11.59 11.40 -33.33
N ARG A 26 10.41 12.03 -33.41
CA ARG A 26 9.83 12.73 -32.28
C ARG A 26 9.76 11.70 -31.18
N GLN A 27 10.68 11.78 -30.20
CA GLN A 27 10.48 11.16 -28.91
C GLN A 27 9.07 11.59 -28.49
N ARG A 28 8.10 10.68 -28.57
CA ARG A 28 6.80 10.86 -27.93
C ARG A 28 7.14 11.05 -26.45
N THR A 29 7.11 12.27 -25.98
CA THR A 29 7.11 12.58 -24.57
C THR A 29 5.96 11.77 -24.00
N LYS A 30 6.27 10.67 -23.29
CA LYS A 30 5.29 9.79 -22.70
C LYS A 30 4.54 10.65 -21.71
N LEU A 31 3.30 11.03 -22.03
CA LEU A 31 2.45 11.80 -21.12
C LEU A 31 2.41 11.00 -19.80
N MET A 32 3.00 11.56 -18.76
CA MET A 32 2.99 10.92 -17.44
C MET A 32 1.55 10.85 -16.95
N PRO A 33 1.08 9.69 -16.49
CA PRO A 33 -0.29 9.51 -16.09
C PRO A 33 -0.52 10.15 -14.72
N PHE A 34 -1.02 11.37 -14.70
CA PHE A 34 -1.47 12.08 -13.50
C PHE A 34 -2.99 11.93 -13.35
N PHE A 35 -3.45 11.87 -12.12
CA PHE A 35 -4.87 12.01 -11.81
C PHE A 35 -5.26 13.48 -11.77
N ASP A 36 -4.48 14.28 -11.07
CA ASP A 36 -4.53 15.75 -11.10
C ASP A 36 -3.12 16.32 -11.32
N GLN A 37 -2.76 16.56 -12.57
CA GLN A 37 -1.43 17.07 -12.92
C GLN A 37 -1.13 18.42 -12.25
N ALA A 38 -2.12 19.31 -12.15
CA ALA A 38 -1.91 20.66 -11.60
C ALA A 38 -1.54 20.64 -10.12
N ILE A 39 -1.98 19.60 -9.39
CA ILE A 39 -1.68 19.41 -7.98
C ILE A 39 -0.45 18.51 -7.78
N GLU A 40 -0.34 17.42 -8.53
CA GLU A 40 0.77 16.46 -8.39
C GLU A 40 2.14 17.06 -8.81
N THR A 41 2.13 18.15 -9.58
CA THR A 41 3.32 18.89 -10.00
C THR A 41 3.38 20.32 -9.43
N ALA A 42 2.53 20.62 -8.44
CA ALA A 42 2.46 21.95 -7.85
C ALA A 42 3.75 22.29 -7.06
N PRO A 43 4.20 23.55 -7.06
CA PRO A 43 5.24 24.00 -6.15
C PRO A 43 4.91 23.69 -4.69
N ARG A 44 5.93 23.46 -3.87
CA ARG A 44 5.80 23.04 -2.45
C ARG A 44 4.90 23.99 -1.66
N GLU A 45 5.05 25.31 -1.87
CA GLU A 45 4.29 26.35 -1.17
C GLU A 45 2.79 26.25 -1.48
N ARG A 46 2.45 25.98 -2.75
CA ARG A 46 1.05 25.79 -3.17
C ARG A 46 0.44 24.54 -2.55
N LEU A 47 1.21 23.45 -2.51
CA LEU A 47 0.78 22.18 -1.92
C LEU A 47 0.55 22.33 -0.41
N GLN A 48 1.48 22.97 0.31
CA GLN A 48 1.33 23.27 1.73
C GLN A 48 0.14 24.18 2.01
N ALA A 49 -0.10 25.20 1.17
CA ALA A 49 -1.28 26.06 1.31
C ALA A 49 -2.59 25.26 1.15
N LEU A 50 -2.65 24.33 0.18
CA LEU A 50 -3.79 23.44 -0.01
C LEU A 50 -3.99 22.52 1.20
N GLN A 51 -2.93 21.88 1.69
CA GLN A 51 -2.97 21.03 2.89
C GLN A 51 -3.47 21.80 4.10
N PHE A 52 -2.97 23.03 4.31
CA PHE A 52 -3.40 23.89 5.42
C PHE A 52 -4.87 24.28 5.31
N GLN A 53 -5.33 24.65 4.12
CA GLN A 53 -6.75 24.96 3.89
C GLN A 53 -7.66 23.76 4.18
N LYS A 54 -7.30 22.57 3.68
CA LYS A 54 -8.04 21.31 3.92
C LYS A 54 -8.03 20.95 5.40
N LEU A 55 -6.88 21.06 6.07
CA LEU A 55 -6.74 20.81 7.51
C LEU A 55 -7.64 21.72 8.32
N GLN A 56 -7.66 23.04 8.05
CA GLN A 56 -8.57 23.97 8.72
C GLN A 56 -10.04 23.61 8.47
N GLY A 57 -10.37 23.14 7.25
CA GLY A 57 -11.69 22.63 6.91
C GLY A 57 -12.09 21.42 7.74
N LEU A 58 -11.18 20.44 7.84
CA LEU A 58 -11.34 19.26 8.68
C LEU A 58 -11.54 19.61 10.15
N LEU A 59 -10.65 20.45 10.72
CA LEU A 59 -10.74 20.85 12.11
C LEU A 59 -12.06 21.56 12.44
N ARG A 60 -12.60 22.41 11.54
CA ARG A 60 -13.93 23.03 11.73
C ARG A 60 -15.07 22.02 11.76
N GLN A 61 -15.00 20.94 10.95
CA GLN A 61 -16.02 19.89 10.92
C GLN A 61 -15.97 19.01 12.17
N VAL A 62 -14.77 18.72 12.65
CA VAL A 62 -14.49 17.80 13.75
C VAL A 62 -14.72 18.47 15.12
N SER A 63 -14.36 19.76 15.26
CA SER A 63 -14.45 20.49 16.53
C SER A 63 -15.88 20.54 17.06
N GLY A 64 -16.07 20.13 18.32
CA GLY A 64 -17.35 20.12 19.02
C GLY A 64 -18.34 19.04 18.57
N ARG A 65 -18.04 18.33 17.46
CA ARG A 65 -18.90 17.24 16.95
C ARG A 65 -18.30 15.86 17.20
N ASN A 66 -17.01 15.70 16.97
CA ASN A 66 -16.29 14.46 17.22
C ASN A 66 -15.92 14.35 18.70
N ARG A 67 -16.58 13.45 19.41
CA ARG A 67 -16.41 13.31 20.88
C ARG A 67 -14.99 12.87 21.25
N PHE A 68 -14.36 11.99 20.44
CA PHE A 68 -13.00 11.51 20.67
C PHE A 68 -12.00 12.67 20.62
N TYR A 69 -12.00 13.45 19.55
CA TYR A 69 -11.05 14.55 19.38
C TYR A 69 -11.39 15.74 20.28
N THR A 70 -12.67 16.04 20.55
CA THR A 70 -13.06 17.09 21.48
C THR A 70 -12.49 16.82 22.87
N LYS A 71 -12.65 15.58 23.39
CA LYS A 71 -12.06 15.20 24.66
C LYS A 71 -10.54 15.31 24.62
N LYS A 72 -9.90 14.71 23.63
CA LYS A 72 -8.44 14.66 23.48
C LYS A 72 -7.80 16.05 23.44
N TRP A 73 -8.40 16.98 22.71
CA TRP A 73 -7.91 18.35 22.60
C TRP A 73 -8.15 19.17 23.88
N ASN A 74 -9.28 18.98 24.54
CA ASN A 74 -9.56 19.62 25.83
C ASN A 74 -8.56 19.15 26.89
N ASP A 75 -8.28 17.84 26.97
CA ASP A 75 -7.32 17.27 27.91
C ASP A 75 -5.89 17.82 27.66
N ALA A 76 -5.55 18.13 26.40
CA ALA A 76 -4.28 18.73 25.99
C ALA A 76 -4.25 20.27 26.02
N GLY A 77 -5.35 20.94 26.34
CA GLY A 77 -5.46 22.40 26.32
C GLY A 77 -5.40 23.00 24.88
N ILE A 78 -5.74 22.21 23.86
CA ILE A 78 -5.71 22.63 22.46
C ILE A 78 -7.06 23.17 22.03
N VAL A 79 -7.05 24.38 21.45
CA VAL A 79 -8.21 24.98 20.79
C VAL A 79 -7.96 24.99 19.29
N PRO A 80 -8.57 24.09 18.49
CA PRO A 80 -8.28 23.95 17.06
C PRO A 80 -8.48 25.24 16.26
N GLY A 81 -9.44 26.08 16.64
CA GLY A 81 -9.68 27.38 16.03
C GLY A 81 -8.55 28.40 16.18
N ASN A 82 -7.58 28.15 17.08
CA ASN A 82 -6.41 29.02 17.27
C ASN A 82 -5.24 28.66 16.34
N MET A 83 -5.35 27.62 15.53
CA MET A 83 -4.32 27.24 14.55
C MET A 83 -4.16 28.32 13.49
N ARG A 84 -2.96 28.92 13.39
CA ARG A 84 -2.62 30.00 12.45
C ARG A 84 -1.57 29.59 11.44
N LEU A 85 -0.67 28.68 11.81
CA LEU A 85 0.44 28.22 10.99
C LEU A 85 0.33 26.71 10.78
N PHE A 86 0.87 26.22 9.68
CA PHE A 86 0.94 24.77 9.39
C PHE A 86 1.70 24.03 10.52
N SER A 87 2.77 24.63 11.04
CA SER A 87 3.55 24.09 12.17
C SER A 87 2.79 23.96 13.48
N ASP A 88 1.65 24.63 13.64
CA ASP A 88 0.81 24.46 14.85
C ASP A 88 0.23 23.06 14.96
N LEU A 89 0.17 22.30 13.87
CA LEU A 89 -0.27 20.90 13.89
C LEU A 89 0.57 20.06 14.86
N ARG A 90 1.86 20.36 15.01
CA ARG A 90 2.77 19.65 15.93
C ARG A 90 2.37 19.76 17.40
N LYS A 91 1.54 20.74 17.77
CA LYS A 91 1.01 20.92 19.13
C LYS A 91 -0.13 19.97 19.45
N PHE A 92 -0.78 19.41 18.42
CA PHE A 92 -1.88 18.47 18.60
C PHE A 92 -1.34 17.12 19.09
N PRO A 93 -2.05 16.45 20.03
CA PRO A 93 -1.61 15.15 20.52
C PRO A 93 -1.71 14.07 19.43
N PHE A 94 -0.80 13.11 19.49
CA PHE A 94 -0.84 11.95 18.61
C PHE A 94 -2.11 11.12 18.83
N THR A 95 -2.54 10.43 17.79
CA THR A 95 -3.61 9.43 17.84
C THR A 95 -3.00 8.06 17.57
N SER A 96 -3.40 7.05 18.35
CA SER A 96 -2.98 5.67 18.17
C SER A 96 -4.16 4.74 17.88
N LYS A 97 -3.86 3.58 17.29
CA LYS A 97 -4.88 2.56 17.03
C LYS A 97 -5.52 2.05 18.31
N SER A 98 -4.74 1.87 19.38
CA SER A 98 -5.24 1.42 20.67
C SER A 98 -6.23 2.40 21.30
N GLU A 99 -6.04 3.71 21.11
CA GLU A 99 -7.02 4.72 21.57
C GLU A 99 -8.34 4.63 20.80
N LEU A 100 -8.28 4.41 19.46
CA LEU A 100 -9.49 4.24 18.64
C LEU A 100 -10.25 2.95 19.00
N VAL A 101 -9.54 1.86 19.25
CA VAL A 101 -10.13 0.59 19.70
C VAL A 101 -10.80 0.78 21.06
N ARG A 102 -10.12 1.41 22.02
CA ARG A 102 -10.69 1.71 23.35
C ARG A 102 -11.94 2.59 23.23
N ALA A 103 -11.90 3.63 22.41
CA ALA A 103 -13.05 4.49 22.15
C ALA A 103 -14.23 3.70 21.56
N GLN A 104 -13.96 2.67 20.74
CA GLN A 104 -14.98 1.77 20.22
C GLN A 104 -15.57 0.85 21.30
N GLU A 105 -14.75 0.36 22.21
CA GLU A 105 -15.19 -0.47 23.35
C GLU A 105 -16.03 0.35 24.34
N GLU A 106 -15.67 1.60 24.58
CA GLU A 106 -16.41 2.53 25.46
C GLU A 106 -17.76 2.97 24.86
N ALA A 107 -17.88 3.04 23.54
CA ALA A 107 -19.09 3.47 22.83
C ALA A 107 -19.37 2.62 21.58
N PRO A 108 -19.78 1.35 21.74
CA PRO A 108 -20.06 0.47 20.61
C PRO A 108 -21.27 0.95 19.79
N PRO A 109 -21.37 0.62 18.49
CA PRO A 109 -20.45 -0.24 17.76
C PRO A 109 -19.29 0.49 17.09
N PHE A 110 -19.29 1.84 16.95
CA PHE A 110 -18.36 2.60 16.11
C PHE A 110 -17.41 3.52 16.90
N GLY A 111 -17.56 3.59 18.20
CA GLY A 111 -16.71 4.43 19.05
C GLY A 111 -17.13 5.90 19.07
N THR A 112 -16.32 6.68 19.78
CA THR A 112 -16.52 8.13 19.89
C THR A 112 -15.85 8.92 18.78
N ASN A 113 -15.12 8.26 17.86
CA ASN A 113 -14.46 8.89 16.71
C ASN A 113 -15.40 9.10 15.49
N ALA A 114 -16.63 8.59 15.53
CA ALA A 114 -17.64 8.94 14.55
C ALA A 114 -18.08 10.40 14.74
N THR A 115 -17.85 11.25 13.75
CA THR A 115 -18.10 12.69 13.83
C THR A 115 -19.57 13.04 13.68
N PHE A 116 -20.31 12.27 12.89
CA PHE A 116 -21.71 12.52 12.54
C PHE A 116 -22.64 11.47 13.15
N PRO A 117 -23.96 11.70 13.16
CA PRO A 117 -24.94 10.67 13.51
C PRO A 117 -24.81 9.44 12.61
N VAL A 118 -25.21 8.25 13.10
CA VAL A 118 -25.02 6.98 12.40
C VAL A 118 -25.70 6.95 11.02
N GLU A 119 -26.80 7.68 10.86
CA GLU A 119 -27.57 7.79 9.61
C GLU A 119 -26.81 8.50 8.48
N ALA A 120 -25.74 9.25 8.81
CA ALA A 120 -24.89 9.90 7.83
C ALA A 120 -23.89 8.93 7.17
N TYR A 121 -23.71 7.74 7.72
CA TYR A 121 -22.74 6.75 7.21
C TYR A 121 -23.41 5.72 6.32
N THR A 122 -22.79 5.43 5.21
CA THR A 122 -23.28 4.46 4.22
C THR A 122 -22.38 3.25 4.06
N ARG A 123 -21.23 3.25 4.73
CA ARG A 123 -20.25 2.15 4.66
C ARG A 123 -19.64 1.87 6.04
N VAL A 124 -19.40 0.58 6.28
CA VAL A 124 -18.62 0.12 7.43
C VAL A 124 -17.59 -0.91 6.94
N HIS A 125 -16.36 -0.72 7.39
CA HIS A 125 -15.30 -1.71 7.24
C HIS A 125 -14.65 -1.96 8.59
N GLN A 126 -13.87 -3.03 8.71
CA GLN A 126 -13.11 -3.31 9.92
C GLN A 126 -11.70 -3.77 9.57
N THR A 127 -10.77 -3.52 10.48
CA THR A 127 -9.41 -4.06 10.37
C THR A 127 -9.40 -5.55 10.66
N SER A 128 -8.34 -6.26 10.25
CA SER A 128 -8.23 -7.72 10.46
C SER A 128 -8.14 -8.14 11.94
N GLY A 129 -7.95 -7.18 12.85
CA GLY A 129 -7.89 -7.46 14.30
C GLY A 129 -6.76 -8.41 14.72
N THR A 130 -5.65 -8.40 13.97
CA THR A 130 -4.54 -9.35 14.17
C THR A 130 -3.92 -9.33 15.56
N THR A 131 -4.11 -8.26 16.31
CA THR A 131 -3.55 -8.03 17.65
C THR A 131 -4.62 -7.90 18.73
N GLY A 132 -5.90 -8.22 18.43
CA GLY A 132 -7.01 -8.08 19.37
C GLY A 132 -8.32 -7.70 18.71
N THR A 133 -9.08 -6.77 19.33
CA THR A 133 -10.39 -6.31 18.84
C THR A 133 -10.25 -5.59 17.49
N PRO A 134 -11.01 -6.00 16.43
CA PRO A 134 -11.03 -5.28 15.16
C PRO A 134 -11.56 -3.87 15.32
N LEU A 135 -10.85 -2.89 14.75
CA LEU A 135 -11.36 -1.52 14.67
C LEU A 135 -12.35 -1.42 13.51
N ARG A 136 -13.58 -0.97 13.81
CA ARG A 136 -14.59 -0.64 12.81
C ARG A 136 -14.43 0.81 12.40
N VAL A 137 -14.45 1.06 11.12
CA VAL A 137 -14.34 2.38 10.52
C VAL A 137 -15.56 2.61 9.65
N VAL A 138 -16.07 3.84 9.68
CA VAL A 138 -17.30 4.19 8.96
C VAL A 138 -17.05 5.34 8.00
N ASP A 139 -17.73 5.32 6.87
CA ASP A 139 -17.59 6.31 5.82
C ASP A 139 -18.93 6.90 5.40
N THR A 140 -18.98 8.23 5.31
CA THR A 140 -20.08 8.97 4.68
C THR A 140 -19.94 8.87 3.16
N PRO A 141 -20.97 9.26 2.37
CA PRO A 141 -20.83 9.35 0.91
C PRO A 141 -19.64 10.22 0.48
N GLU A 142 -19.40 11.35 1.14
CA GLU A 142 -18.30 12.26 0.82
C GLU A 142 -16.94 11.63 1.14
N SER A 143 -16.82 10.94 2.28
CA SER A 143 -15.60 10.20 2.62
C SER A 143 -15.32 9.11 1.59
N TRP A 144 -16.37 8.47 1.08
CA TRP A 144 -16.23 7.41 0.09
C TRP A 144 -15.82 7.96 -1.30
N GLU A 145 -16.36 9.11 -1.70
CA GLU A 145 -15.89 9.83 -2.89
C GLU A 145 -14.42 10.22 -2.77
N TRP A 146 -13.99 10.68 -1.60
CA TRP A 146 -12.57 10.97 -1.31
C TRP A 146 -11.68 9.73 -1.42
N TRP A 147 -12.14 8.57 -0.96
CA TRP A 147 -11.43 7.30 -1.19
C TRP A 147 -11.23 7.03 -2.68
N GLY A 148 -12.23 7.34 -3.48
CA GLY A 148 -12.16 7.24 -4.94
C GLY A 148 -11.12 8.17 -5.54
N ASP A 149 -10.96 9.40 -5.02
CA ASP A 149 -9.90 10.31 -5.46
C ASP A 149 -8.51 9.77 -5.13
N CYS A 150 -8.31 9.28 -3.90
CA CYS A 150 -7.06 8.63 -3.52
C CYS A 150 -6.71 7.45 -4.45
N TRP A 151 -7.67 6.58 -4.75
CA TRP A 151 -7.47 5.48 -5.69
C TRP A 151 -7.32 5.93 -7.14
N GLY A 152 -7.85 7.09 -7.50
CA GLY A 152 -7.59 7.74 -8.79
C GLY A 152 -6.10 7.99 -9.01
N HIS A 153 -5.40 8.52 -8.00
CA HIS A 153 -3.94 8.70 -8.02
C HIS A 153 -3.20 7.37 -8.18
N VAL A 154 -3.56 6.33 -7.41
CA VAL A 154 -2.94 5.01 -7.48
C VAL A 154 -3.07 4.41 -8.88
N LEU A 155 -4.29 4.36 -9.41
CA LEU A 155 -4.59 3.77 -10.71
C LEU A 155 -3.91 4.53 -11.85
N LYS A 156 -3.97 5.86 -11.82
CA LYS A 156 -3.32 6.70 -12.85
C LYS A 156 -1.82 6.57 -12.84
N ALA A 157 -1.18 6.54 -11.67
CA ALA A 157 0.26 6.34 -11.56
C ALA A 157 0.73 4.99 -12.10
N ALA A 158 -0.11 3.95 -11.99
CA ALA A 158 0.10 2.63 -12.59
C ALA A 158 -0.28 2.55 -14.09
N GLY A 159 -0.63 3.68 -14.72
CA GLY A 159 -0.94 3.78 -16.15
C GLY A 159 -2.33 3.28 -16.53
N VAL A 160 -3.27 3.21 -15.60
CA VAL A 160 -4.65 2.80 -15.85
C VAL A 160 -5.43 3.91 -16.56
N THR A 161 -6.22 3.53 -17.55
CA THR A 161 -7.04 4.41 -18.39
C THR A 161 -8.49 3.91 -18.48
N ALA A 162 -9.36 4.66 -19.11
CA ALA A 162 -10.75 4.23 -19.38
C ALA A 162 -10.86 3.00 -20.30
N ALA A 163 -9.80 2.64 -21.01
CA ALA A 163 -9.78 1.43 -21.85
C ALA A 163 -9.49 0.15 -21.06
N ASP A 164 -9.12 0.27 -19.77
CA ASP A 164 -8.69 -0.84 -18.95
C ASP A 164 -9.85 -1.57 -18.29
N ARG A 165 -9.61 -2.85 -18.02
CA ARG A 165 -10.46 -3.75 -17.26
C ARG A 165 -9.71 -4.20 -16.02
N VAL A 166 -10.14 -3.68 -14.86
CA VAL A 166 -9.49 -3.87 -13.56
C VAL A 166 -10.11 -5.05 -12.84
N PHE A 167 -9.36 -6.14 -12.74
CA PHE A 167 -9.78 -7.34 -12.02
C PHE A 167 -9.39 -7.24 -10.53
N LEU A 168 -10.37 -7.36 -9.65
CA LEU A 168 -10.17 -7.30 -8.21
C LEU A 168 -10.09 -8.71 -7.63
N ALA A 169 -8.87 -9.24 -7.48
CA ALA A 169 -8.63 -10.60 -7.02
C ALA A 169 -8.57 -10.69 -5.48
N PHE A 170 -9.69 -10.39 -4.82
CA PHE A 170 -9.82 -10.49 -3.36
C PHE A 170 -11.24 -10.90 -2.93
N SER A 171 -11.45 -11.18 -1.64
CA SER A 171 -12.66 -11.85 -1.14
C SER A 171 -13.86 -10.93 -0.86
N PHE A 172 -13.72 -9.60 -0.99
CA PHE A 172 -14.77 -8.63 -0.66
C PHE A 172 -15.37 -8.79 0.75
N GLY A 173 -14.54 -9.13 1.73
CA GLY A 173 -14.93 -9.24 3.13
C GLY A 173 -15.14 -7.88 3.82
N PRO A 174 -15.30 -7.87 5.16
CA PRO A 174 -15.58 -6.66 5.92
C PRO A 174 -14.39 -5.68 6.01
N PHE A 175 -13.19 -6.09 5.63
CA PHE A 175 -12.00 -5.21 5.52
C PHE A 175 -12.03 -4.44 4.20
N ILE A 176 -11.47 -3.23 4.21
CA ILE A 176 -11.58 -2.35 3.05
C ILE A 176 -10.93 -2.93 1.80
N GLY A 177 -9.76 -3.58 1.93
CA GLY A 177 -9.05 -4.21 0.81
C GLY A 177 -9.04 -3.30 -0.42
N PHE A 178 -9.55 -3.84 -1.55
CA PHE A 178 -9.67 -3.10 -2.81
C PHE A 178 -11.09 -2.56 -3.08
N TRP A 179 -11.97 -2.48 -2.06
CA TRP A 179 -13.32 -1.92 -2.24
C TRP A 179 -13.30 -0.50 -2.84
N ALA A 180 -12.41 0.35 -2.33
CA ALA A 180 -12.32 1.73 -2.79
C ALA A 180 -11.71 1.85 -4.20
N THR A 181 -11.05 0.80 -4.73
CA THR A 181 -10.59 0.75 -6.13
C THR A 181 -11.76 0.85 -7.11
N VAL A 182 -12.93 0.33 -6.74
CA VAL A 182 -14.15 0.44 -7.56
C VAL A 182 -14.49 1.92 -7.84
N GLU A 183 -14.42 2.76 -6.81
CA GLU A 183 -14.68 4.20 -6.97
C GLU A 183 -13.57 4.91 -7.75
N GLY A 184 -12.31 4.56 -7.50
CA GLY A 184 -11.19 5.10 -8.27
C GLY A 184 -11.29 4.74 -9.75
N ALA A 185 -11.63 3.49 -10.08
CA ALA A 185 -11.86 3.04 -11.44
C ALA A 185 -13.04 3.75 -12.10
N ARG A 186 -14.15 3.95 -11.37
CA ARG A 186 -15.30 4.74 -11.82
C ARG A 186 -14.90 6.17 -12.22
N LYS A 187 -14.09 6.83 -11.39
CA LYS A 187 -13.60 8.21 -11.66
C LYS A 187 -12.71 8.29 -12.90
N ILE A 188 -11.99 7.22 -13.22
CA ILE A 188 -11.14 7.13 -14.41
C ILE A 188 -11.95 6.69 -15.66
N GLY A 189 -13.11 6.04 -15.46
CA GLY A 189 -13.93 5.44 -16.51
C GLY A 189 -13.48 4.01 -16.87
N ALA A 190 -12.64 3.35 -16.05
CA ALA A 190 -12.20 1.98 -16.25
C ALA A 190 -13.27 0.97 -15.79
N MET A 191 -13.40 -0.14 -16.51
CA MET A 191 -14.31 -1.23 -16.14
C MET A 191 -13.75 -2.02 -14.95
N VAL A 192 -14.59 -2.35 -13.99
CA VAL A 192 -14.24 -3.21 -12.84
C VAL A 192 -14.79 -4.61 -13.04
N ILE A 193 -13.95 -5.62 -12.81
CA ILE A 193 -14.31 -7.04 -12.79
C ILE A 193 -14.13 -7.55 -11.36
N PRO A 194 -15.23 -7.83 -10.62
CA PRO A 194 -15.15 -8.35 -9.26
C PRO A 194 -14.77 -9.83 -9.29
N GLY A 195 -13.63 -10.19 -8.67
CA GLY A 195 -13.13 -11.56 -8.60
C GLY A 195 -13.40 -12.28 -7.27
N GLY A 196 -14.31 -11.73 -6.43
CA GLY A 196 -14.66 -12.34 -5.15
C GLY A 196 -15.51 -13.63 -5.30
N GLY A 197 -15.37 -14.56 -4.35
CA GLY A 197 -16.13 -15.82 -4.36
C GLY A 197 -15.62 -16.90 -5.33
N TRP A 198 -14.61 -16.62 -6.12
CA TRP A 198 -13.99 -17.53 -7.08
C TRP A 198 -12.69 -18.10 -6.52
N ASP A 199 -12.38 -19.37 -6.83
CA ASP A 199 -11.08 -19.95 -6.55
C ASP A 199 -10.00 -19.43 -7.51
N SER A 200 -8.75 -19.83 -7.29
CA SER A 200 -7.62 -19.30 -8.04
C SER A 200 -7.65 -19.64 -9.53
N ILE A 201 -8.02 -20.86 -9.90
CA ILE A 201 -8.08 -21.24 -11.31
C ILE A 201 -9.28 -20.60 -12.03
N GLN A 202 -10.43 -20.48 -11.36
CA GLN A 202 -11.59 -19.77 -11.88
C GLN A 202 -11.26 -18.30 -12.15
N ARG A 203 -10.53 -17.63 -11.24
CA ARG A 203 -10.06 -16.25 -11.45
C ARG A 203 -9.19 -16.11 -12.70
N LEU A 204 -8.25 -17.04 -12.93
CA LEU A 204 -7.41 -17.04 -14.12
C LEU A 204 -8.25 -17.20 -15.41
N HIS A 205 -9.22 -18.10 -15.42
CA HIS A 205 -10.15 -18.23 -16.53
C HIS A 205 -10.95 -16.97 -16.79
N MET A 206 -11.51 -16.35 -15.74
CA MET A 206 -12.26 -15.11 -15.86
C MET A 206 -11.39 -13.93 -16.35
N MET A 207 -10.14 -13.81 -15.87
CA MET A 207 -9.22 -12.80 -16.37
C MET A 207 -8.99 -12.92 -17.87
N ARG A 208 -8.85 -14.16 -18.38
CA ARG A 208 -8.71 -14.45 -19.80
C ARG A 208 -9.99 -14.12 -20.57
N GLU A 209 -11.13 -14.66 -20.14
CA GLU A 209 -12.41 -14.55 -20.83
C GLU A 209 -12.92 -13.11 -20.92
N LEU A 210 -12.77 -12.35 -19.83
CA LEU A 210 -13.17 -10.94 -19.77
C LEU A 210 -12.07 -9.98 -20.21
N GLY A 211 -10.89 -10.52 -20.61
CA GLY A 211 -9.75 -9.74 -21.09
C GLY A 211 -9.26 -8.72 -20.07
N ALA A 212 -9.09 -9.12 -18.80
CA ALA A 212 -8.54 -8.24 -17.78
C ALA A 212 -7.16 -7.70 -18.18
N THR A 213 -6.93 -6.40 -17.97
CA THR A 213 -5.69 -5.71 -18.30
C THR A 213 -4.92 -5.26 -17.07
N VAL A 214 -5.61 -5.14 -15.93
CA VAL A 214 -5.06 -4.74 -14.63
C VAL A 214 -5.55 -5.72 -13.57
N VAL A 215 -4.69 -6.11 -12.63
CA VAL A 215 -5.06 -6.94 -11.48
C VAL A 215 -4.69 -6.23 -10.18
N CYS A 216 -5.62 -6.18 -9.24
CA CYS A 216 -5.38 -5.74 -7.87
C CYS A 216 -5.43 -6.95 -6.93
N CYS A 217 -4.33 -7.23 -6.25
CA CYS A 217 -4.21 -8.33 -5.28
C CYS A 217 -3.02 -8.11 -4.34
N THR A 218 -2.82 -8.99 -3.35
CA THR A 218 -1.58 -8.98 -2.56
C THR A 218 -0.42 -9.57 -3.35
N PRO A 219 0.85 -9.21 -3.05
CA PRO A 219 2.02 -9.79 -3.73
C PRO A 219 2.07 -11.31 -3.62
N THR A 220 1.80 -11.85 -2.43
CA THR A 220 1.77 -13.31 -2.21
C THR A 220 0.72 -13.99 -3.09
N TYR A 221 -0.46 -13.37 -3.23
CA TYR A 221 -1.52 -13.95 -4.04
C TYR A 221 -1.21 -13.91 -5.54
N ALA A 222 -0.52 -12.88 -6.03
CA ALA A 222 -0.02 -12.86 -7.43
C ALA A 222 0.90 -14.05 -7.73
N LEU A 223 1.83 -14.35 -6.82
CA LEU A 223 2.72 -15.52 -6.94
C LEU A 223 1.93 -16.84 -6.84
N ARG A 224 0.93 -16.92 -5.96
CA ARG A 224 0.06 -18.09 -5.84
C ARG A 224 -0.75 -18.35 -7.12
N LEU A 225 -1.28 -17.32 -7.75
CA LEU A 225 -1.99 -17.45 -9.03
C LEU A 225 -1.06 -18.00 -10.12
N ALA A 226 0.18 -17.53 -10.21
CA ALA A 226 1.17 -18.04 -11.14
C ALA A 226 1.55 -19.52 -10.84
N GLU A 227 1.63 -19.89 -9.57
CA GLU A 227 1.85 -21.27 -9.15
C GLU A 227 0.67 -22.17 -9.57
N VAL A 228 -0.57 -21.76 -9.28
CA VAL A 228 -1.78 -22.48 -9.69
C VAL A 228 -1.85 -22.63 -11.21
N ALA A 229 -1.50 -21.58 -11.98
CA ALA A 229 -1.45 -21.67 -13.43
C ALA A 229 -0.50 -22.78 -13.91
N ARG A 230 0.67 -22.94 -13.26
CA ARG A 230 1.60 -24.03 -13.59
C ARG A 230 1.05 -25.41 -13.22
N GLN A 231 0.41 -25.53 -12.04
CA GLN A 231 -0.18 -26.79 -11.56
C GLN A 231 -1.32 -27.27 -12.46
N GLU A 232 -2.17 -26.32 -12.89
CA GLU A 232 -3.35 -26.59 -13.73
C GLU A 232 -3.06 -26.50 -15.24
N HIS A 233 -1.79 -26.38 -15.63
CA HIS A 233 -1.36 -26.25 -17.04
C HIS A 233 -2.04 -25.07 -17.77
N PHE A 234 -2.37 -23.99 -17.06
CA PHE A 234 -2.96 -22.80 -17.62
C PHE A 234 -1.89 -21.91 -18.28
N ASP A 235 -2.08 -21.55 -19.56
CA ASP A 235 -1.16 -20.67 -20.26
C ASP A 235 -1.33 -19.19 -19.83
N MET A 236 -0.43 -18.69 -18.99
CA MET A 236 -0.41 -17.31 -18.54
C MET A 236 -0.31 -16.28 -19.67
N ARG A 237 0.24 -16.66 -20.85
CA ARG A 237 0.33 -15.77 -22.02
C ARG A 237 -1.03 -15.52 -22.68
N SER A 238 -2.06 -16.31 -22.33
CA SER A 238 -3.43 -16.11 -22.79
C SER A 238 -4.15 -14.97 -22.07
N ILE A 239 -3.59 -14.44 -20.95
CA ILE A 239 -4.12 -13.32 -20.18
C ILE A 239 -3.52 -12.01 -20.71
N GLN A 240 -4.34 -10.96 -20.81
CA GLN A 240 -3.92 -9.63 -21.32
C GLN A 240 -3.45 -8.69 -20.19
N VAL A 241 -3.22 -9.18 -18.99
CA VAL A 241 -2.79 -8.38 -17.85
C VAL A 241 -1.42 -7.77 -18.13
N ARG A 242 -1.32 -6.45 -18.05
CA ARG A 242 -0.10 -5.66 -18.23
C ARG A 242 0.36 -4.94 -16.97
N THR A 243 -0.51 -4.85 -15.98
CA THR A 243 -0.29 -4.09 -14.74
C THR A 243 -0.85 -4.85 -13.55
N LEU A 244 -0.04 -4.98 -12.49
CA LEU A 244 -0.47 -5.46 -11.19
C LEU A 244 -0.29 -4.35 -10.16
N ILE A 245 -1.29 -4.16 -9.31
CA ILE A 245 -1.27 -3.20 -8.20
C ILE A 245 -1.43 -3.97 -6.91
N HIS A 246 -0.46 -3.84 -6.02
CA HIS A 246 -0.38 -4.62 -4.81
C HIS A 246 -0.52 -3.77 -3.56
N ALA A 247 -1.18 -4.34 -2.56
CA ALA A 247 -1.34 -3.74 -1.24
C ALA A 247 -1.52 -4.81 -0.15
N GLY A 248 -1.46 -4.37 1.10
CA GLY A 248 -1.86 -5.17 2.26
C GLY A 248 -0.73 -5.92 2.95
N GLU A 249 0.38 -6.16 2.28
CA GLU A 249 1.58 -6.80 2.83
C GLU A 249 2.83 -6.34 2.10
N PRO A 250 4.04 -6.48 2.68
CA PRO A 250 5.29 -6.27 1.97
C PRO A 250 5.46 -7.24 0.80
N GLY A 251 6.18 -6.81 -0.24
CA GLY A 251 6.49 -7.68 -1.39
C GLY A 251 6.69 -6.91 -2.69
N ALA A 252 5.76 -6.04 -3.07
CA ALA A 252 5.89 -5.23 -4.28
C ALA A 252 7.02 -4.18 -4.19
N ASN A 253 7.40 -3.76 -2.99
CA ASN A 253 8.58 -2.92 -2.70
C ASN A 253 9.89 -3.72 -2.58
N VAL A 254 9.83 -5.05 -2.47
CA VAL A 254 11.01 -5.93 -2.39
C VAL A 254 11.46 -6.29 -3.79
N ALA A 255 12.61 -5.76 -4.23
CA ALA A 255 13.08 -5.82 -5.62
C ALA A 255 12.99 -7.22 -6.25
N ARG A 256 13.42 -8.27 -5.53
CA ARG A 256 13.38 -9.65 -6.04
C ARG A 256 11.96 -10.21 -6.16
N THR A 257 11.10 -9.95 -5.18
CA THR A 257 9.68 -10.37 -5.22
C THR A 257 8.98 -9.67 -6.38
N LYS A 258 9.20 -8.37 -6.53
CA LYS A 258 8.70 -7.56 -7.64
C LYS A 258 9.13 -8.14 -8.98
N SER A 259 10.44 -8.37 -9.17
CA SER A 259 10.97 -8.95 -10.42
C SER A 259 10.38 -10.34 -10.71
N ARG A 260 10.19 -11.17 -9.68
CA ARG A 260 9.57 -12.49 -9.86
C ARG A 260 8.11 -12.37 -10.31
N ILE A 261 7.33 -11.49 -9.68
CA ILE A 261 5.94 -11.23 -10.10
C ILE A 261 5.92 -10.74 -11.54
N GLU A 262 6.76 -9.76 -11.89
CA GLU A 262 6.84 -9.20 -13.25
C GLU A 262 7.21 -10.26 -14.31
N GLN A 263 8.12 -11.16 -13.98
CA GLN A 263 8.51 -12.28 -14.86
C GLN A 263 7.38 -13.30 -15.03
N GLU A 264 6.75 -13.75 -13.93
CA GLU A 264 5.67 -14.74 -13.96
C GLU A 264 4.43 -14.24 -14.73
N TRP A 265 4.13 -12.95 -14.64
CA TRP A 265 2.96 -12.34 -15.27
C TRP A 265 3.26 -11.65 -16.60
N ASN A 266 4.54 -11.47 -16.96
CA ASN A 266 4.97 -10.60 -18.04
C ASN A 266 4.29 -9.23 -18.02
N ALA A 267 4.20 -8.63 -16.84
CA ALA A 267 3.44 -7.42 -16.53
C ALA A 267 4.19 -6.54 -15.52
N LYS A 268 3.88 -5.24 -15.47
CA LYS A 268 4.48 -4.32 -14.49
C LYS A 268 3.80 -4.43 -13.14
N CYS A 269 4.59 -4.40 -12.09
CA CYS A 269 4.16 -4.50 -10.71
C CYS A 269 4.32 -3.14 -10.01
N PHE A 270 3.27 -2.68 -9.32
CA PHE A 270 3.23 -1.43 -8.58
C PHE A 270 2.86 -1.66 -7.13
N ASP A 271 3.58 -0.98 -6.24
CA ASP A 271 3.29 -0.97 -4.81
C ASP A 271 2.31 0.16 -4.44
N HIS A 272 1.44 -0.12 -3.49
CA HIS A 272 0.48 0.82 -2.93
C HIS A 272 0.34 0.60 -1.43
N ALA A 273 0.36 1.69 -0.67
CA ALA A 273 0.18 1.65 0.77
C ALA A 273 -1.09 2.39 1.21
N GLY A 274 -1.77 1.79 2.19
CA GLY A 274 -2.97 2.32 2.81
C GLY A 274 -3.39 1.50 4.03
N ALA A 275 -4.28 2.08 4.84
CA ALA A 275 -4.88 1.39 5.99
C ALA A 275 -6.36 1.74 6.07
N SER A 276 -7.17 0.83 6.62
CA SER A 276 -8.63 1.00 6.72
C SER A 276 -9.01 2.28 7.47
N GLU A 277 -8.29 2.59 8.55
CA GLU A 277 -8.50 3.78 9.37
C GLU A 277 -7.92 5.07 8.78
N VAL A 278 -6.92 4.96 7.89
CA VAL A 278 -6.19 6.12 7.34
C VAL A 278 -6.73 6.55 5.98
N GLY A 279 -6.76 5.64 5.04
CA GLY A 279 -7.00 5.90 3.63
C GLY A 279 -5.96 5.24 2.73
N ALA A 280 -6.15 5.33 1.40
CA ALA A 280 -5.18 4.96 0.39
C ALA A 280 -4.17 6.10 0.24
N HIS A 281 -3.06 6.07 0.99
CA HIS A 281 -2.23 7.25 1.17
C HIS A 281 -1.04 7.36 0.23
N SER A 282 -0.61 6.26 -0.40
CA SER A 282 0.63 6.28 -1.19
C SER A 282 0.56 5.37 -2.40
N PHE A 283 1.35 5.68 -3.42
CA PHE A 283 1.43 4.91 -4.68
C PHE A 283 2.84 4.92 -5.28
N GLU A 284 3.21 3.86 -5.96
CA GLU A 284 4.44 3.80 -6.75
C GLU A 284 4.23 4.42 -8.13
N CYS A 285 5.25 5.07 -8.69
CA CYS A 285 5.26 5.54 -10.07
C CYS A 285 6.14 4.67 -10.97
N GLU A 286 5.82 4.60 -12.25
CA GLU A 286 6.54 3.78 -13.23
C GLU A 286 7.98 4.23 -13.47
N VAL A 287 8.27 5.52 -13.33
CA VAL A 287 9.54 6.11 -13.76
C VAL A 287 10.66 5.88 -12.76
N GLN A 288 10.33 5.88 -11.49
CA GLN A 288 11.29 5.67 -10.40
C GLN A 288 10.75 4.61 -9.44
N PRO A 289 10.83 3.32 -9.82
CA PRO A 289 10.36 2.22 -8.97
C PRO A 289 11.20 2.10 -7.69
N GLY A 290 10.71 1.31 -6.74
CA GLY A 290 11.37 1.08 -5.46
C GLY A 290 11.14 2.19 -4.43
N GLY A 291 9.99 2.85 -4.50
CA GLY A 291 9.50 3.81 -3.51
C GLY A 291 8.10 4.26 -3.87
N ILE A 292 7.40 4.83 -2.89
CA ILE A 292 6.00 5.26 -3.04
C ILE A 292 5.86 6.75 -2.77
N HIS A 293 5.08 7.46 -3.59
CA HIS A 293 4.68 8.84 -3.34
C HIS A 293 3.55 8.90 -2.34
N LEU A 294 3.62 9.82 -1.38
CA LEU A 294 2.47 10.20 -0.56
C LEU A 294 1.50 11.04 -1.41
N ILE A 295 0.20 10.83 -1.28
CA ILE A 295 -0.82 11.67 -1.91
C ILE A 295 -0.98 12.94 -1.06
N GLU A 296 -0.05 13.88 -1.20
CA GLU A 296 0.02 15.07 -0.35
C GLU A 296 -1.13 16.07 -0.55
N SER A 297 -1.91 15.92 -1.61
CA SER A 297 -3.17 16.65 -1.75
C SER A 297 -4.23 16.21 -0.73
N GLU A 298 -4.13 14.98 -0.21
CA GLU A 298 -5.14 14.33 0.63
C GLU A 298 -4.63 13.96 2.02
N PHE A 299 -3.30 14.01 2.22
CA PHE A 299 -2.67 13.64 3.48
C PHE A 299 -1.57 14.62 3.86
N ILE A 300 -1.41 14.82 5.18
CA ILE A 300 -0.20 15.38 5.76
C ILE A 300 0.57 14.24 6.39
N ALA A 301 1.86 14.10 6.09
CA ALA A 301 2.76 13.19 6.76
C ALA A 301 3.80 13.95 7.58
N GLU A 302 4.05 13.45 8.78
CA GLU A 302 5.22 13.74 9.60
C GLU A 302 6.02 12.44 9.70
N VAL A 303 7.33 12.49 9.57
CA VAL A 303 8.20 11.32 9.76
C VAL A 303 9.06 11.57 10.97
N LEU A 304 8.81 10.82 12.03
CA LEU A 304 9.30 11.12 13.37
C LEU A 304 10.15 9.98 13.92
N GLU A 305 11.16 10.33 14.69
CA GLU A 305 11.86 9.37 15.54
C GLU A 305 10.84 8.76 16.55
N PRO A 306 10.69 7.43 16.60
CA PRO A 306 9.64 6.80 17.39
C PRO A 306 9.68 7.09 18.90
N GLN A 307 10.88 7.28 19.48
CA GLN A 307 11.05 7.51 20.93
C GLN A 307 10.91 8.98 21.29
N THR A 308 11.49 9.89 20.52
CA THR A 308 11.51 11.33 20.85
C THR A 308 10.30 12.07 20.29
N GLY A 309 9.72 11.56 19.19
CA GLY A 309 8.67 12.26 18.45
C GLY A 309 9.19 13.49 17.68
N GLU A 310 10.50 13.63 17.52
CA GLU A 310 11.11 14.67 16.72
C GLU A 310 11.15 14.28 15.24
N GLU A 311 11.13 15.27 14.36
CA GLU A 311 11.15 15.05 12.91
C GLU A 311 12.53 14.56 12.45
N VAL A 312 12.58 13.48 11.68
CA VAL A 312 13.82 12.98 11.11
C VAL A 312 14.21 13.74 9.84
N PRO A 313 15.51 13.92 9.57
CA PRO A 313 15.98 14.49 8.32
C PRO A 313 15.55 13.66 7.10
N SER A 314 15.43 14.33 5.93
CA SER A 314 15.23 13.62 4.66
C SER A 314 16.34 12.60 4.41
N GLY A 315 15.95 11.36 4.10
CA GLY A 315 16.88 10.23 3.90
C GLY A 315 17.10 9.35 5.14
N GLU A 316 16.67 9.78 6.32
CA GLU A 316 16.70 8.97 7.53
C GLU A 316 15.38 8.21 7.74
N VAL A 317 15.43 7.12 8.50
CA VAL A 317 14.25 6.29 8.77
C VAL A 317 13.53 6.80 10.01
N GLY A 318 12.22 6.99 9.90
CA GLY A 318 11.36 7.34 11.02
C GLY A 318 9.96 6.72 10.91
N GLU A 319 9.17 6.85 11.95
CA GLU A 319 7.77 6.43 11.98
C GLU A 319 6.90 7.41 11.19
N LEU A 320 6.07 6.88 10.33
CA LEU A 320 5.08 7.64 9.58
C LEU A 320 3.89 8.01 10.47
N VAL A 321 3.67 9.30 10.64
CA VAL A 321 2.50 9.86 11.31
C VAL A 321 1.65 10.58 10.28
N ILE A 322 0.37 10.23 10.18
CA ILE A 322 -0.53 10.72 9.12
C ILE A 322 -1.72 11.49 9.67
N THR A 323 -2.07 12.57 8.99
CA THR A 323 -3.38 13.24 9.10
C THR A 323 -4.08 13.14 7.75
N ASN A 324 -5.28 12.53 7.69
CA ASN A 324 -6.11 12.52 6.48
C ASN A 324 -6.95 13.81 6.40
N LEU A 325 -7.14 14.34 5.19
CA LEU A 325 -7.72 15.66 4.98
C LEU A 325 -9.15 15.64 4.43
N GLY A 326 -9.61 14.52 3.88
CA GLY A 326 -10.92 14.41 3.23
C GLY A 326 -11.91 13.47 3.95
N ARG A 327 -11.57 12.93 5.11
CA ARG A 327 -12.39 11.94 5.82
C ARG A 327 -12.91 12.48 7.15
N ALA A 328 -13.73 13.54 7.09
CA ALA A 328 -14.25 14.20 8.29
C ALA A 328 -15.18 13.31 9.13
N GLY A 329 -15.84 12.31 8.51
CA GLY A 329 -16.75 11.38 9.21
C GLY A 329 -16.03 10.47 10.20
N PHE A 330 -14.84 9.99 9.87
CA PHE A 330 -13.98 9.17 10.72
C PHE A 330 -12.52 9.62 10.52
N PRO A 331 -12.15 10.78 11.05
CA PRO A 331 -10.85 11.37 10.83
C PRO A 331 -9.75 10.66 11.60
N VAL A 332 -8.52 10.76 11.08
CA VAL A 332 -7.31 10.52 11.84
C VAL A 332 -6.42 11.76 11.76
N ILE A 333 -6.03 12.29 12.92
CA ILE A 333 -5.21 13.49 13.06
C ILE A 333 -3.98 13.14 13.87
N ARG A 334 -2.79 13.36 13.30
CA ARG A 334 -1.49 12.93 13.83
C ARG A 334 -1.50 11.45 14.26
N TYR A 335 -1.98 10.60 13.38
CA TYR A 335 -2.13 9.18 13.65
C TYR A 335 -0.78 8.47 13.47
N ARG A 336 -0.29 7.84 14.54
CA ARG A 336 0.89 6.97 14.51
C ARG A 336 0.53 5.67 13.81
N THR A 337 1.03 5.50 12.58
CA THR A 337 0.73 4.30 11.78
C THR A 337 1.47 3.07 12.29
N GLY A 338 2.59 3.28 12.97
CA GLY A 338 3.56 2.24 13.30
C GLY A 338 4.44 1.84 12.11
N ASP A 339 4.20 2.37 10.92
CA ASP A 339 5.00 2.04 9.73
C ASP A 339 6.26 2.91 9.69
N LEU A 340 7.39 2.30 9.32
CA LEU A 340 8.66 2.97 9.13
C LEU A 340 8.87 3.31 7.67
N VAL A 341 9.29 4.55 7.41
CA VAL A 341 9.55 5.08 6.07
C VAL A 341 10.85 5.87 6.03
N ARG A 342 11.38 6.06 4.82
CA ARG A 342 12.52 6.94 4.56
C ARG A 342 12.08 8.07 3.64
N PRO A 343 11.84 9.29 4.16
CA PRO A 343 11.34 10.39 3.35
C PRO A 343 12.40 10.90 2.38
N ASN A 344 11.98 11.16 1.15
CA ASN A 344 12.76 11.82 0.11
C ASN A 344 11.92 12.97 -0.46
N LEU A 345 12.37 14.19 -0.22
CA LEU A 345 11.68 15.41 -0.65
C LEU A 345 12.17 15.93 -2.01
N SER A 346 13.14 15.26 -2.63
CA SER A 346 13.63 15.61 -3.95
C SER A 346 12.57 15.35 -5.00
N MET A 347 12.50 16.20 -6.02
CA MET A 347 11.59 16.02 -7.14
C MET A 347 11.86 14.68 -7.84
N CYS A 348 10.83 13.86 -7.99
CA CYS A 348 10.94 12.59 -8.67
C CYS A 348 11.13 12.78 -10.18
N ALA A 349 11.89 11.89 -10.82
CA ALA A 349 12.04 11.87 -12.28
C ALA A 349 10.70 11.72 -13.04
N CYS A 350 9.61 11.33 -12.37
CA CYS A 350 8.26 11.32 -12.91
C CYS A 350 7.63 12.72 -13.03
N GLY A 351 8.27 13.76 -12.53
CA GLY A 351 7.80 15.14 -12.52
C GLY A 351 6.87 15.50 -11.36
N ARG A 352 6.53 14.56 -10.47
CA ARG A 352 5.75 14.83 -9.26
C ARG A 352 6.59 15.53 -8.21
N THR A 353 5.95 16.48 -7.53
CA THR A 353 6.50 17.17 -6.36
C THR A 353 6.04 16.54 -5.04
N PHE A 354 5.15 15.59 -5.08
CA PHE A 354 4.75 14.81 -3.90
C PHE A 354 5.95 14.11 -3.27
N ALA A 355 6.08 14.21 -1.96
CA ALA A 355 7.09 13.51 -1.19
C ALA A 355 7.08 12.00 -1.53
N ARG A 356 8.27 11.40 -1.53
CA ARG A 356 8.44 9.98 -1.82
C ARG A 356 9.05 9.28 -0.60
N PHE A 357 8.61 8.06 -0.34
CA PHE A 357 9.22 7.18 0.64
C PHE A 357 10.08 6.14 -0.08
N ASP A 358 11.40 6.27 0.02
CA ASP A 358 12.36 5.37 -0.62
C ASP A 358 12.31 3.99 0.03
N GLY A 359 12.15 2.95 -0.80
CA GLY A 359 11.95 1.58 -0.34
C GLY A 359 10.50 1.26 0.08
N GLY A 360 9.56 2.22 -0.05
CA GLY A 360 8.18 2.03 0.40
C GLY A 360 8.03 1.96 1.92
N LEU A 361 7.15 1.10 2.41
CA LEU A 361 7.06 0.79 3.84
C LEU A 361 8.18 -0.18 4.21
N LEU A 362 9.10 0.26 5.05
CA LEU A 362 10.31 -0.49 5.42
C LEU A 362 10.07 -1.54 6.49
N GLY A 363 9.01 -1.38 7.29
CA GLY A 363 8.65 -2.26 8.39
C GLY A 363 7.74 -1.55 9.38
N ARG A 364 7.53 -2.19 10.53
CA ARG A 364 6.73 -1.60 11.61
C ARG A 364 7.58 -1.34 12.84
N SER A 365 7.38 -0.19 13.47
CA SER A 365 8.06 0.19 14.70
C SER A 365 7.65 -0.70 15.90
N ASP A 366 6.41 -1.19 15.91
CA ASP A 366 5.85 -2.06 16.96
C ASP A 366 6.16 -3.56 16.74
N ASP A 367 6.62 -3.96 15.54
CA ASP A 367 7.08 -5.31 15.27
C ASP A 367 8.58 -5.53 15.56
N MET A 368 9.30 -4.46 15.93
CA MET A 368 10.71 -4.54 16.27
C MET A 368 10.94 -5.51 17.43
N VAL A 369 11.87 -6.42 17.25
CA VAL A 369 12.33 -7.35 18.29
C VAL A 369 13.79 -7.09 18.58
N THR A 370 14.12 -6.85 19.82
CA THR A 370 15.52 -6.79 20.23
C THR A 370 16.04 -8.21 20.48
N ILE A 371 16.93 -8.69 19.61
CA ILE A 371 17.54 -10.01 19.72
C ILE A 371 19.02 -9.81 20.06
N ARG A 372 19.42 -10.19 21.27
CA ARG A 372 20.81 -10.06 21.77
C ARG A 372 21.39 -8.64 21.58
N GLY A 373 20.57 -7.62 21.87
CA GLY A 373 20.98 -6.20 21.75
C GLY A 373 20.91 -5.61 20.35
N VAL A 374 20.49 -6.40 19.34
CA VAL A 374 20.25 -5.92 17.98
C VAL A 374 18.75 -5.73 17.74
N ASN A 375 18.37 -4.54 17.32
CA ASN A 375 16.99 -4.25 16.94
C ASN A 375 16.71 -4.78 15.53
N VAL A 376 15.76 -5.71 15.41
CA VAL A 376 15.44 -6.40 14.16
C VAL A 376 13.97 -6.23 13.83
N TYR A 377 13.73 -5.87 12.61
CA TYR A 377 12.39 -5.81 12.04
C TYR A 377 12.09 -7.09 11.26
N PRO A 378 10.89 -7.69 11.38
CA PRO A 378 10.48 -8.87 10.61
C PRO A 378 10.71 -8.72 9.10
N THR A 379 10.44 -7.54 8.57
CA THR A 379 10.66 -7.21 7.15
C THR A 379 12.13 -7.28 6.73
N ALA A 380 13.07 -6.97 7.64
CA ALA A 380 14.50 -7.08 7.34
C ALA A 380 14.91 -8.54 7.16
N ILE A 381 14.37 -9.44 8.00
CA ILE A 381 14.60 -10.89 7.89
C ILE A 381 13.94 -11.42 6.61
N GLU A 382 12.68 -11.05 6.35
CA GLU A 382 11.95 -11.43 5.15
C GLU A 382 12.70 -11.00 3.88
N ASN A 383 13.25 -9.78 3.85
CA ASN A 383 14.03 -9.27 2.73
C ASN A 383 15.28 -10.12 2.44
N VAL A 384 15.95 -10.62 3.47
CA VAL A 384 17.09 -11.53 3.31
C VAL A 384 16.63 -12.88 2.75
N ILE A 385 15.59 -13.49 3.35
CA ILE A 385 15.08 -14.80 2.92
C ILE A 385 14.61 -14.75 1.45
N ARG A 386 13.90 -13.67 1.07
CA ARG A 386 13.40 -13.51 -0.30
C ARG A 386 14.50 -13.29 -1.35
N GLN A 387 15.76 -13.10 -0.96
CA GLN A 387 16.89 -13.15 -1.90
C GLN A 387 17.21 -14.56 -2.37
N PHE A 388 16.69 -15.59 -1.73
CA PHE A 388 16.89 -16.99 -2.08
C PHE A 388 15.74 -17.49 -2.95
N GLY A 389 15.94 -17.58 -4.28
CA GLY A 389 14.95 -18.12 -5.21
C GLY A 389 14.68 -19.61 -5.04
N SER A 390 15.55 -20.31 -4.29
CA SER A 390 15.41 -21.69 -3.88
C SER A 390 14.48 -21.88 -2.67
N VAL A 391 13.98 -20.79 -2.03
CA VAL A 391 13.02 -20.86 -0.93
C VAL A 391 11.62 -20.58 -1.47
N ASN A 392 10.73 -21.56 -1.38
CA ASN A 392 9.33 -21.43 -1.81
C ASN A 392 8.46 -20.74 -0.76
N GLU A 393 8.55 -21.19 0.48
CA GLU A 393 7.80 -20.63 1.61
C GLU A 393 8.68 -20.64 2.87
N PHE A 394 8.36 -19.78 3.83
CA PHE A 394 9.09 -19.68 5.07
C PHE A 394 8.21 -19.21 6.23
N GLN A 395 8.66 -19.54 7.43
CA GLN A 395 8.12 -19.04 8.69
C GLN A 395 9.27 -18.60 9.59
N VAL A 396 9.10 -17.46 10.26
CA VAL A 396 10.07 -16.92 11.21
C VAL A 396 9.44 -16.93 12.59
N SER A 397 10.17 -17.44 13.58
CA SER A 397 9.75 -17.46 14.98
C SER A 397 10.84 -16.82 15.84
N VAL A 398 10.42 -16.00 16.79
CA VAL A 398 11.29 -15.54 17.87
C VAL A 398 10.85 -16.29 19.13
N THR A 399 11.75 -17.10 19.65
CA THR A 399 11.54 -17.86 20.88
C THR A 399 12.35 -17.24 22.01
N THR A 400 11.82 -17.30 23.23
CA THR A 400 12.55 -16.88 24.43
C THR A 400 13.08 -18.12 25.15
N LEU A 401 14.40 -18.29 25.21
CA LEU A 401 15.07 -19.37 25.91
C LEU A 401 16.05 -18.78 26.92
N HIS A 402 15.91 -19.12 28.21
CA HIS A 402 16.74 -18.57 29.29
C HIS A 402 16.84 -17.02 29.26
N GLU A 403 15.69 -16.35 29.14
CA GLU A 403 15.57 -14.88 29.06
C GLU A 403 16.23 -14.24 27.84
N MET A 404 16.72 -15.03 26.89
CA MET A 404 17.30 -14.54 25.65
C MET A 404 16.40 -14.86 24.45
N HIS A 405 16.25 -13.89 23.55
CA HIS A 405 15.54 -14.12 22.29
C HIS A 405 16.42 -14.84 21.28
N HIS A 406 15.86 -15.85 20.65
CA HIS A 406 16.46 -16.65 19.58
C HIS A 406 15.63 -16.53 18.31
N LEU A 407 16.32 -16.39 17.19
CA LEU A 407 15.70 -16.33 15.86
C LEU A 407 15.71 -17.71 15.22
N GLU A 408 14.54 -18.21 14.91
CA GLU A 408 14.35 -19.46 14.18
C GLU A 408 13.67 -19.18 12.84
N VAL A 409 14.19 -19.75 11.78
CA VAL A 409 13.65 -19.62 10.42
C VAL A 409 13.39 -21.01 9.88
N GLN A 410 12.14 -21.31 9.55
CA GLN A 410 11.76 -22.55 8.88
C GLN A 410 11.51 -22.26 7.40
N ILE A 411 12.10 -23.05 6.51
CA ILE A 411 12.00 -22.83 5.06
C ILE A 411 11.54 -24.10 4.35
N GLU A 412 10.77 -23.94 3.28
CA GLU A 412 10.54 -24.95 2.26
C GLU A 412 11.44 -24.69 1.06
N VAL A 413 12.24 -25.67 0.69
CA VAL A 413 13.19 -25.56 -0.44
C VAL A 413 12.56 -26.06 -1.73
N ALA A 414 12.73 -25.30 -2.81
CA ALA A 414 12.23 -25.65 -4.13
C ALA A 414 12.91 -26.92 -4.66
N SER A 415 12.14 -27.77 -5.35
CA SER A 415 12.63 -29.03 -5.94
C SER A 415 13.86 -28.79 -6.81
N GLY A 416 14.84 -29.70 -6.70
CA GLY A 416 16.09 -29.64 -7.44
C GLY A 416 17.23 -28.84 -6.79
N ASN A 417 17.01 -28.26 -5.61
CA ASN A 417 18.06 -27.58 -4.83
C ASN A 417 18.50 -28.44 -3.65
N ASP A 418 19.77 -28.34 -3.26
CA ASP A 418 20.29 -28.98 -2.05
C ASP A 418 19.82 -28.20 -0.81
N ALA A 419 19.00 -28.84 0.00
CA ALA A 419 18.42 -28.22 1.17
C ALA A 419 19.45 -27.84 2.25
N GLY A 420 20.54 -28.61 2.35
CA GLY A 420 21.63 -28.34 3.28
C GLY A 420 22.43 -27.09 2.87
N GLU A 421 22.71 -26.97 1.58
CA GLU A 421 23.41 -25.81 1.00
C GLU A 421 22.57 -24.53 1.13
N VAL A 422 21.29 -24.60 0.76
CA VAL A 422 20.35 -23.45 0.88
C VAL A 422 20.27 -22.97 2.34
N ARG A 423 20.14 -23.91 3.29
CA ARG A 423 20.12 -23.61 4.73
C ARG A 423 21.39 -22.87 5.16
N ALA A 424 22.56 -23.42 4.85
CA ALA A 424 23.84 -22.86 5.28
C ALA A 424 24.07 -21.45 4.69
N HIS A 425 23.76 -21.27 3.42
CA HIS A 425 23.87 -19.96 2.77
C HIS A 425 22.89 -18.94 3.36
N LEU A 426 21.67 -19.34 3.71
CA LEU A 426 20.69 -18.45 4.32
C LEU A 426 21.12 -18.04 5.74
N GLU A 427 21.62 -18.96 6.56
CA GLU A 427 22.18 -18.65 7.90
C GLU A 427 23.30 -17.61 7.80
N GLN A 428 24.19 -17.79 6.82
CA GLN A 428 25.29 -16.85 6.56
C GLN A 428 24.78 -15.49 6.08
N ALA A 429 23.81 -15.47 5.16
CA ALA A 429 23.23 -14.23 4.65
C ALA A 429 22.52 -13.42 5.76
N ILE A 430 21.77 -14.07 6.62
CA ILE A 430 21.13 -13.43 7.79
C ILE A 430 22.21 -12.84 8.71
N TYR A 431 23.27 -13.59 8.97
CA TYR A 431 24.37 -13.09 9.81
C TYR A 431 25.06 -11.87 9.20
N HIS A 432 25.36 -11.89 7.90
CA HIS A 432 26.00 -10.76 7.23
C HIS A 432 25.11 -9.52 7.14
N ALA A 433 23.83 -9.71 6.89
CA ALA A 433 22.89 -8.60 6.72
C ALA A 433 22.44 -7.95 8.03
N LEU A 434 22.29 -8.77 9.10
CA LEU A 434 21.64 -8.34 10.34
C LEU A 434 22.55 -8.49 11.58
N SER A 435 23.76 -9.01 11.43
CA SER A 435 24.68 -9.35 12.53
C SER A 435 24.06 -10.28 13.57
N LEU A 436 23.11 -11.13 13.14
CA LEU A 436 22.36 -12.07 13.98
C LEU A 436 22.55 -13.50 13.51
N ARG A 437 22.73 -14.40 14.48
CA ARG A 437 22.68 -15.84 14.21
C ARG A 437 21.23 -16.30 14.27
N ALA A 438 20.75 -16.87 13.18
CA ALA A 438 19.47 -17.56 13.09
C ALA A 438 19.70 -19.08 13.05
N THR A 439 18.79 -19.84 13.61
CA THR A 439 18.70 -21.28 13.38
C THR A 439 17.77 -21.52 12.21
N VAL A 440 18.29 -22.03 11.09
CA VAL A 440 17.48 -22.33 9.91
C VAL A 440 17.17 -23.84 9.88
N THR A 441 15.89 -24.18 9.74
CA THR A 441 15.41 -25.57 9.60
C THR A 441 14.66 -25.73 8.28
N VAL A 442 14.78 -26.93 7.69
CA VAL A 442 14.11 -27.24 6.43
C VAL A 442 12.84 -28.04 6.72
N ALA A 443 11.70 -27.52 6.30
CA ALA A 443 10.41 -28.20 6.36
C ALA A 443 10.18 -29.06 5.11
N ALA A 444 9.38 -30.12 5.26
CA ALA A 444 8.95 -30.90 4.09
C ALA A 444 8.06 -30.01 3.17
N PRO A 445 8.12 -30.20 1.85
CA PRO A 445 7.31 -29.43 0.91
C PRO A 445 5.81 -29.52 1.24
N GLY A 446 5.12 -28.36 1.24
CA GLY A 446 3.69 -28.25 1.50
C GLY A 446 3.29 -28.34 2.98
N THR A 447 4.23 -28.31 3.92
CA THR A 447 3.93 -28.30 5.37
C THR A 447 3.76 -26.91 5.94
N LEU A 448 4.39 -25.90 5.35
CA LEU A 448 4.17 -24.52 5.76
C LEU A 448 2.88 -23.98 5.15
N THR A 449 2.21 -23.12 5.90
CA THR A 449 0.94 -22.54 5.43
C THR A 449 1.17 -21.64 4.22
N HIS A 450 0.59 -22.00 3.09
CA HIS A 450 0.51 -21.14 1.92
C HIS A 450 -0.67 -20.18 2.10
N PHE A 451 -0.39 -18.87 2.07
CA PHE A 451 -1.40 -17.86 2.37
C PHE A 451 -2.11 -17.39 1.10
N GLU A 452 -3.43 -17.46 1.09
CA GLU A 452 -4.28 -16.89 0.02
C GLU A 452 -4.62 -15.40 0.27
N MET A 453 -4.31 -14.91 1.46
CA MET A 453 -4.52 -13.54 1.91
C MET A 453 -3.24 -13.02 2.56
N LYS A 454 -3.33 -11.98 3.39
CA LYS A 454 -2.18 -11.40 4.08
C LYS A 454 -1.41 -12.45 4.88
N ALA A 455 -0.16 -12.69 4.49
CA ALA A 455 0.68 -13.72 5.10
C ALA A 455 1.15 -13.30 6.50
N ARG A 456 1.08 -14.23 7.44
CA ARG A 456 1.64 -14.10 8.81
C ARG A 456 2.83 -15.04 8.96
N ARG A 457 3.96 -14.63 8.42
CA ARG A 457 5.20 -15.44 8.45
C ARG A 457 6.03 -15.24 9.70
N PHE A 458 5.77 -14.20 10.49
CA PHE A 458 6.50 -13.89 11.70
C PHE A 458 5.66 -14.17 12.95
N ARG A 459 6.20 -14.90 13.93
CA ARG A 459 5.54 -15.25 15.19
C ARG A 459 6.49 -15.01 16.38
N ARG A 460 5.96 -14.42 17.44
CA ARG A 460 6.59 -14.45 18.75
C ARG A 460 5.99 -15.63 19.51
N LEU A 461 6.85 -16.54 19.95
CA LEU A 461 6.46 -17.69 20.76
C LEU A 461 6.99 -17.43 22.18
N ASP A 462 6.19 -16.75 23.00
CA ASP A 462 6.44 -16.69 24.42
C ASP A 462 6.12 -18.08 24.98
N HIS A 463 7.11 -18.81 25.50
CA HIS A 463 6.82 -20.01 26.28
C HIS A 463 6.00 -19.57 27.50
N PRO A 464 4.85 -20.20 27.80
CA PRO A 464 4.19 -20.00 29.07
C PRO A 464 5.20 -20.35 30.17
N SER A 465 5.50 -19.35 31.01
CA SER A 465 6.26 -19.59 32.26
C SER A 465 5.66 -20.78 32.94
N GLY A 466 6.48 -21.85 33.11
CA GLY A 466 6.03 -23.06 33.70
C GLY A 466 5.38 -22.78 35.06
N ASN A 467 4.19 -23.30 35.26
CA ASN A 467 3.57 -23.45 36.54
C ASN A 467 4.56 -24.22 37.45
N SER A 468 5.21 -23.51 38.35
CA SER A 468 5.80 -24.09 39.51
C SER A 468 4.66 -24.54 40.42
N SER A 469 4.23 -25.78 40.27
CA SER A 469 3.50 -26.49 41.30
C SER A 469 4.44 -26.76 42.47
N SER A 470 4.17 -26.14 43.59
CA SER A 470 4.49 -26.61 44.91
C SER A 470 3.32 -26.30 45.84
#